data_a86611965c40fda717d86410c063b6e2
#
_entry.id   a86611965c40fda717d86410c063b6e2
#
_cell.length_a   1.000
_cell.length_b   1.000
_cell.length_c   1.000
_cell.angle_alpha   90.00
_cell.angle_beta   90.00
_cell.angle_gamma   90.00
#
_symmetry.space_group_name_H-M   'P 1'
#
loop_
_entity.id
_entity.type
_entity.pdbx_description
1 polymer ?
#
loop_
_entity_poly.entity_id
_entity_poly.type
_entity_poly.pdbx_seq_one_letter_code
_entity_poly.pdbx_strand_id
1 'polypeptide(L)'
;MSTAPDTTDTSSAKPGPRGGPAQQKLPLLALLALTTAVFITSLTETLPAGLLPAMSADLGVSESATGQTVTVYAIGTALTAIPLTAATAAWRRKRLLLAAMGGFALANTVTALSSVYELTMAARFLAGVAAGLAWALLAGYARRMAPVHLQGKAIAVAMAGIPVALSLGVPAGTFLGDALGWRVAFLAMTGLTVLLLLWIVAAVPDFPGQGRGDRPRMLRTLRIPGVSPVLFVTLVFVLAHTVLYAYIAAYLDDLGLGGSTGLVLLAFGAASLASIWITGVLIHDRLRGLTVAGALLVAVAAALLAVASDTTALVHVAAVLWGLGWGGIPTLLQTAVGDASGESADAAQAMLVTLWNAAMAAGGLVGGLLLDTFGSTSFPWTVLLLLLPVIAVVLYARGAGFPARRVSGSR
;
A
#
# COMPACT_ATOMS: atom_id res chain seq x y z
N MET A 1 -70.99 15.64 47.10
CA MET A 1 -70.74 17.08 47.12
C MET A 1 -69.32 17.24 46.76
N SER A 2 -69.15 17.69 45.56
CA SER A 2 -68.55 18.95 45.13
C SER A 2 -67.05 18.82 45.16
N THR A 3 -66.27 19.14 44.22
CA THR A 3 -66.26 19.74 42.89
C THR A 3 -64.79 19.68 42.43
N ALA A 4 -64.60 19.30 41.23
CA ALA A 4 -63.29 19.57 40.55
C ALA A 4 -63.20 21.09 40.22
N PRO A 5 -62.00 21.59 39.96
CA PRO A 5 -61.84 22.32 38.71
C PRO A 5 -60.57 21.87 37.93
N ASP A 6 -60.85 21.67 36.76
CA ASP A 6 -60.26 21.92 35.47
C ASP A 6 -59.34 23.18 35.42
N THR A 7 -58.12 23.00 34.90
CA THR A 7 -57.42 24.04 34.11
C THR A 7 -56.42 23.37 33.21
N THR A 8 -56.84 23.17 31.99
CA THR A 8 -56.03 23.05 30.77
C THR A 8 -55.20 24.36 30.59
N ASP A 9 -53.89 24.22 30.56
CA ASP A 9 -53.06 25.21 29.91
C ASP A 9 -52.11 24.53 28.90
N THR A 10 -52.61 24.40 27.68
CA THR A 10 -51.89 23.95 26.54
C THR A 10 -51.10 25.11 25.96
N SER A 11 -49.94 25.40 26.52
CA SER A 11 -48.97 26.32 25.87
C SER A 11 -48.34 25.58 24.67
N SER A 12 -48.90 25.88 23.51
CA SER A 12 -48.36 25.48 22.19
C SER A 12 -47.03 26.20 21.94
N ALA A 13 -45.93 25.58 22.35
CA ALA A 13 -44.58 25.99 21.94
C ALA A 13 -44.44 25.69 20.45
N LYS A 14 -44.41 26.74 19.59
CA LYS A 14 -44.04 26.63 18.19
C LYS A 14 -42.65 25.94 18.06
N PRO A 15 -42.54 24.91 17.22
CA PRO A 15 -41.22 24.34 16.92
C PRO A 15 -40.41 25.43 16.21
N GLY A 16 -39.30 25.84 16.82
CA GLY A 16 -38.30 26.66 16.17
C GLY A 16 -37.77 25.97 14.92
N PRO A 17 -37.21 26.70 13.94
CA PRO A 17 -36.75 26.14 12.70
C PRO A 17 -35.70 25.09 13.01
N ARG A 18 -35.98 23.82 12.72
CA ARG A 18 -35.01 22.71 12.71
C ARG A 18 -34.00 23.08 11.63
N GLY A 19 -32.85 23.64 12.04
CA GLY A 19 -31.68 23.75 11.18
C GLY A 19 -31.40 22.38 10.60
N GLY A 20 -31.60 22.20 9.31
CA GLY A 20 -31.26 20.97 8.61
C GLY A 20 -29.81 20.66 8.90
N PRO A 21 -29.40 19.37 8.95
CA PRO A 21 -28.03 18.99 9.22
C PRO A 21 -27.14 19.71 8.19
N ALA A 22 -26.32 20.63 8.66
CA ALA A 22 -25.29 21.23 7.83
C ALA A 22 -24.53 20.08 7.18
N GLN A 23 -24.59 19.95 5.86
CA GLN A 23 -23.80 18.98 5.10
C GLN A 23 -22.33 19.31 5.41
N GLN A 24 -21.79 18.62 6.39
CA GLN A 24 -20.38 18.80 6.76
C GLN A 24 -19.56 18.31 5.57
N LYS A 25 -18.88 19.25 4.92
CA LYS A 25 -18.02 18.98 3.77
C LYS A 25 -16.77 18.24 4.24
N LEU A 26 -16.20 17.41 3.36
CA LEU A 26 -14.92 16.77 3.64
C LEU A 26 -13.83 17.83 3.86
N PRO A 27 -12.96 17.70 4.88
CA PRO A 27 -11.83 18.60 5.11
C PRO A 27 -10.71 18.29 4.11
N LEU A 28 -10.89 18.71 2.84
CA LEU A 28 -10.02 18.33 1.73
C LEU A 28 -8.56 18.70 1.97
N LEU A 29 -8.29 19.88 2.57
CA LEU A 29 -6.91 20.30 2.83
C LEU A 29 -6.17 19.33 3.77
N ALA A 30 -6.83 18.86 4.83
CA ALA A 30 -6.25 17.88 5.74
C ALA A 30 -6.18 16.47 5.11
N LEU A 31 -7.17 16.08 4.30
CA LEU A 31 -7.16 14.82 3.57
C LEU A 31 -6.05 14.78 2.52
N LEU A 32 -5.80 15.86 1.80
CA LEU A 32 -4.69 15.98 0.85
C LEU A 32 -3.32 15.89 1.56
N ALA A 33 -3.20 16.43 2.77
CA ALA A 33 -1.99 16.18 3.57
C ALA A 33 -1.80 14.68 3.89
N LEU A 34 -2.88 13.94 4.20
CA LEU A 34 -2.81 12.49 4.37
C LEU A 34 -2.52 11.77 3.04
N THR A 35 -3.08 12.21 1.91
CA THR A 35 -2.74 11.70 0.57
C THR A 35 -1.25 11.83 0.30
N THR A 36 -0.67 13.00 0.62
CA THR A 36 0.77 13.22 0.46
C THR A 36 1.59 12.35 1.43
N ALA A 37 1.10 12.11 2.66
CA ALA A 37 1.75 11.19 3.59
C ALA A 37 1.76 9.75 3.05
N VAL A 38 0.64 9.28 2.50
CA VAL A 38 0.53 7.97 1.82
C VAL A 38 1.45 7.92 0.60
N PHE A 39 1.49 8.97 -0.20
CA PHE A 39 2.39 9.09 -1.36
C PHE A 39 3.86 8.93 -0.94
N ILE A 40 4.32 9.69 0.06
CA ILE A 40 5.70 9.62 0.56
C ILE A 40 6.02 8.23 1.10
N THR A 41 5.09 7.63 1.87
CA THR A 41 5.27 6.28 2.42
C THR A 41 5.47 5.27 1.30
N SER A 42 4.57 5.26 0.29
CA SER A 42 4.65 4.34 -0.85
C SER A 42 5.88 4.61 -1.72
N LEU A 43 6.22 5.86 -1.96
CA LEU A 43 7.37 6.20 -2.79
C LEU A 43 8.70 5.84 -2.10
N THR A 44 8.83 6.09 -0.78
CA THR A 44 10.02 5.67 -0.02
C THR A 44 10.23 4.15 -0.06
N GLU A 45 9.14 3.39 -0.10
CA GLU A 45 9.14 1.93 -0.19
C GLU A 45 9.65 1.44 -1.55
N THR A 46 9.16 2.02 -2.64
CA THR A 46 9.30 1.47 -4.00
C THR A 46 10.39 2.13 -4.86
N LEU A 47 10.79 3.36 -4.54
CA LEU A 47 11.76 4.12 -5.33
C LEU A 47 13.12 3.41 -5.53
N PRO A 48 13.70 2.69 -4.53
CA PRO A 48 14.97 1.99 -4.74
C PRO A 48 14.96 1.00 -5.89
N ALA A 49 13.81 0.38 -6.20
CA ALA A 49 13.71 -0.56 -7.32
C ALA A 49 14.02 0.07 -8.69
N GLY A 50 13.67 1.35 -8.86
CA GLY A 50 13.98 2.10 -10.08
C GLY A 50 15.39 2.66 -10.14
N LEU A 51 16.11 2.69 -9.01
CA LEU A 51 17.44 3.31 -8.87
C LEU A 51 18.55 2.29 -8.58
N LEU A 52 18.21 1.00 -8.60
CA LEU A 52 19.02 -0.09 -8.08
C LEU A 52 20.42 -0.16 -8.71
N PRO A 53 20.62 -0.11 -10.05
CA PRO A 53 21.96 -0.17 -10.64
C PRO A 53 22.83 1.03 -10.24
N ALA A 54 22.27 2.24 -10.24
CA ALA A 54 22.99 3.46 -9.85
C ALA A 54 23.40 3.44 -8.36
N MET A 55 22.54 2.93 -7.48
CA MET A 55 22.84 2.75 -6.06
C MET A 55 23.91 1.68 -5.84
N SER A 56 23.86 0.56 -6.58
CA SER A 56 24.81 -0.54 -6.54
C SER A 56 26.21 -0.05 -6.91
N ALA A 57 26.34 0.61 -8.04
CA ALA A 57 27.61 1.14 -8.53
C ALA A 57 28.25 2.15 -7.55
N ASP A 58 27.46 3.04 -6.97
CA ASP A 58 27.93 4.11 -6.10
C ASP A 58 28.24 3.66 -4.67
N LEU A 59 27.54 2.64 -4.17
CA LEU A 59 27.78 2.02 -2.86
C LEU A 59 28.84 0.92 -2.92
N GLY A 60 29.30 0.51 -4.12
CA GLY A 60 30.33 -0.50 -4.32
C GLY A 60 29.89 -1.91 -3.91
N VAL A 61 28.61 -2.24 -4.04
CA VAL A 61 28.03 -3.55 -3.69
C VAL A 61 27.27 -4.15 -4.87
N SER A 62 26.94 -5.43 -4.81
CA SER A 62 26.15 -6.07 -5.86
C SER A 62 24.71 -5.52 -5.94
N GLU A 63 24.06 -5.68 -7.08
CA GLU A 63 22.64 -5.32 -7.24
C GLU A 63 21.74 -6.14 -6.33
N SER A 64 22.08 -7.41 -6.11
CA SER A 64 21.40 -8.26 -5.12
C SER A 64 21.49 -7.66 -3.72
N ALA A 65 22.67 -7.22 -3.27
CA ALA A 65 22.85 -6.53 -1.99
C ALA A 65 22.04 -5.23 -1.94
N THR A 66 22.08 -4.44 -3.01
CA THR A 66 21.30 -3.17 -3.09
C THR A 66 19.79 -3.44 -3.05
N GLY A 67 19.30 -4.50 -3.69
CA GLY A 67 17.90 -4.92 -3.65
C GLY A 67 17.41 -5.23 -2.23
N GLN A 68 18.31 -5.63 -1.30
CA GLN A 68 17.96 -5.84 0.10
C GLN A 68 17.53 -4.53 0.81
N THR A 69 17.72 -3.36 0.20
CA THR A 69 17.15 -2.09 0.70
C THR A 69 15.63 -2.12 0.79
N VAL A 70 14.95 -2.80 -0.13
CA VAL A 70 13.48 -3.05 -0.11
C VAL A 70 13.15 -4.07 0.97
N THR A 71 13.92 -5.16 1.05
CA THR A 71 13.76 -6.23 2.06
C THR A 71 13.83 -5.68 3.48
N VAL A 72 14.89 -4.93 3.78
CA VAL A 72 15.13 -4.40 5.14
C VAL A 72 14.06 -3.39 5.54
N TYR A 73 13.58 -2.57 4.60
CA TYR A 73 12.42 -1.71 4.82
C TYR A 73 11.17 -2.52 5.19
N ALA A 74 10.86 -3.56 4.41
CA ALA A 74 9.70 -4.42 4.65
C ALA A 74 9.80 -5.19 5.99
N ILE A 75 11.00 -5.66 6.36
CA ILE A 75 11.26 -6.25 7.68
C ILE A 75 11.00 -5.22 8.79
N GLY A 76 11.52 -4.00 8.66
CA GLY A 76 11.26 -2.91 9.60
C GLY A 76 9.76 -2.66 9.79
N THR A 77 9.00 -2.61 8.69
CA THR A 77 7.54 -2.45 8.72
C THR A 77 6.85 -3.65 9.39
N ALA A 78 7.16 -4.87 8.97
CA ALA A 78 6.52 -6.09 9.48
C ALA A 78 6.74 -6.28 10.98
N LEU A 79 7.97 -6.09 11.46
CA LEU A 79 8.33 -6.28 12.86
C LEU A 79 7.73 -5.22 13.78
N THR A 80 7.52 -3.99 13.27
CA THR A 80 7.17 -2.86 14.13
C THR A 80 5.71 -2.44 14.03
N ALA A 81 4.99 -2.76 12.95
CA ALA A 81 3.61 -2.32 12.72
C ALA A 81 2.69 -2.68 13.90
N ILE A 82 2.71 -3.93 14.38
CA ILE A 82 1.87 -4.37 15.48
C ILE A 82 2.37 -3.88 16.84
N PRO A 83 3.64 -4.15 17.26
CA PRO A 83 4.10 -3.79 18.60
C PRO A 83 4.17 -2.27 18.79
N LEU A 84 4.60 -1.52 17.78
CA LEU A 84 4.71 -0.07 17.88
C LEU A 84 3.33 0.60 17.92
N THR A 85 2.37 0.12 17.13
CA THR A 85 0.97 0.58 17.20
C THR A 85 0.36 0.31 18.56
N ALA A 86 0.62 -0.87 19.16
CA ALA A 86 0.14 -1.21 20.49
C ALA A 86 0.81 -0.34 21.58
N ALA A 87 2.12 -0.12 21.49
CA ALA A 87 2.88 0.70 22.44
C ALA A 87 2.46 2.18 22.40
N THR A 88 2.11 2.68 21.19
CA THR A 88 1.77 4.09 20.97
C THR A 88 0.25 4.33 20.92
N ALA A 89 -0.58 3.34 21.22
CA ALA A 89 -2.04 3.42 21.15
C ALA A 89 -2.62 4.62 21.95
N ALA A 90 -2.04 4.93 23.10
CA ALA A 90 -2.44 6.05 23.98
C ALA A 90 -1.94 7.42 23.49
N TRP A 91 -1.04 7.48 22.51
CA TRP A 91 -0.46 8.73 22.05
C TRP A 91 -1.45 9.52 21.19
N ARG A 92 -1.34 10.86 21.25
CA ARG A 92 -2.12 11.75 20.37
C ARG A 92 -1.76 11.49 18.91
N ARG A 93 -2.79 11.34 18.07
CA ARG A 93 -2.63 10.87 16.69
C ARG A 93 -1.79 11.79 15.82
N LYS A 94 -1.90 13.11 15.99
CA LYS A 94 -1.08 14.09 15.27
C LYS A 94 0.39 13.98 15.60
N ARG A 95 0.74 13.81 16.88
CA ARG A 95 2.14 13.60 17.31
C ARG A 95 2.72 12.34 16.70
N LEU A 96 1.92 11.27 16.63
CA LEU A 96 2.33 10.00 16.07
C LEU A 96 2.56 10.11 14.55
N LEU A 97 1.67 10.83 13.82
CA LEU A 97 1.83 11.10 12.40
C LEU A 97 3.09 11.94 12.12
N LEU A 98 3.33 12.97 12.91
CA LEU A 98 4.54 13.80 12.81
C LEU A 98 5.80 12.99 13.09
N ALA A 99 5.79 12.07 14.08
CA ALA A 99 6.92 11.18 14.37
C ALA A 99 7.21 10.23 13.20
N ALA A 100 6.17 9.62 12.58
CA ALA A 100 6.32 8.76 11.42
C ALA A 100 6.91 9.53 10.22
N MET A 101 6.36 10.71 9.91
CA MET A 101 6.87 11.54 8.80
C MET A 101 8.28 12.08 9.09
N GLY A 102 8.57 12.47 10.34
CA GLY A 102 9.92 12.84 10.78
C GLY A 102 10.93 11.69 10.63
N GLY A 103 10.49 10.45 10.95
CA GLY A 103 11.27 9.24 10.69
C GLY A 103 11.60 9.05 9.21
N PHE A 104 10.66 9.29 8.29
CA PHE A 104 10.92 9.26 6.86
C PHE A 104 11.89 10.37 6.41
N ALA A 105 11.71 11.60 6.90
CA ALA A 105 12.62 12.69 6.57
C ALA A 105 14.07 12.35 6.98
N LEU A 106 14.25 11.85 8.20
CA LEU A 106 15.55 11.43 8.70
C LEU A 106 16.13 10.27 7.88
N ALA A 107 15.34 9.21 7.68
CA ALA A 107 15.79 8.03 6.95
C ALA A 107 16.16 8.33 5.50
N ASN A 108 15.36 9.11 4.79
CA ASN A 108 15.64 9.50 3.39
C ASN A 108 16.88 10.42 3.32
N THR A 109 17.05 11.33 4.29
CA THR A 109 18.26 12.17 4.37
C THR A 109 19.50 11.33 4.59
N VAL A 110 19.46 10.40 5.57
CA VAL A 110 20.62 9.51 5.83
C VAL A 110 20.90 8.63 4.62
N THR A 111 19.88 8.07 3.97
CA THR A 111 20.02 7.30 2.72
C THR A 111 20.71 8.14 1.64
N ALA A 112 20.30 9.38 1.44
CA ALA A 112 20.85 10.27 0.42
C ALA A 112 22.31 10.68 0.68
N LEU A 113 22.68 10.88 1.95
CA LEU A 113 24.02 11.37 2.31
C LEU A 113 25.02 10.25 2.60
N SER A 114 24.54 9.01 2.80
CA SER A 114 25.40 7.87 3.10
C SER A 114 26.21 7.45 1.88
N SER A 115 27.50 7.22 2.11
CA SER A 115 28.41 6.51 1.19
C SER A 115 28.72 5.08 1.67
N VAL A 116 28.10 4.65 2.77
CA VAL A 116 28.33 3.37 3.44
C VAL A 116 27.07 2.53 3.34
N TYR A 117 27.20 1.33 2.79
CA TYR A 117 26.06 0.42 2.58
C TYR A 117 25.33 0.09 3.87
N GLU A 118 26.03 -0.24 4.96
CA GLU A 118 25.44 -0.60 6.26
C GLU A 118 24.63 0.56 6.85
N LEU A 119 25.09 1.79 6.71
CA LEU A 119 24.37 2.97 7.16
C LEU A 119 23.10 3.21 6.32
N THR A 120 23.21 2.97 5.00
CA THR A 120 22.05 3.01 4.11
C THR A 120 21.02 1.95 4.54
N MET A 121 21.45 0.73 4.85
CA MET A 121 20.56 -0.34 5.33
C MET A 121 19.89 0.00 6.67
N ALA A 122 20.64 0.59 7.62
CA ALA A 122 20.07 1.06 8.88
C ALA A 122 19.01 2.17 8.67
N ALA A 123 19.27 3.09 7.74
CA ALA A 123 18.32 4.13 7.35
C ALA A 123 17.07 3.52 6.69
N ARG A 124 17.22 2.52 5.84
CA ARG A 124 16.10 1.80 5.21
C ARG A 124 15.26 1.05 6.25
N PHE A 125 15.90 0.43 7.25
CA PHE A 125 15.19 -0.17 8.38
C PHE A 125 14.38 0.87 9.15
N LEU A 126 14.98 2.02 9.46
CA LEU A 126 14.28 3.13 10.14
C LEU A 126 13.09 3.64 9.30
N ALA A 127 13.24 3.74 7.98
CA ALA A 127 12.14 4.08 7.08
C ALA A 127 11.01 3.05 7.18
N GLY A 128 11.34 1.75 7.25
CA GLY A 128 10.36 0.67 7.46
C GLY A 128 9.63 0.79 8.80
N VAL A 129 10.34 1.10 9.88
CA VAL A 129 9.71 1.37 11.20
C VAL A 129 8.71 2.52 11.12
N ALA A 130 9.10 3.63 10.46
CA ALA A 130 8.21 4.76 10.23
C ALA A 130 6.99 4.38 9.38
N ALA A 131 7.18 3.52 8.38
CA ALA A 131 6.10 2.99 7.53
C ALA A 131 5.10 2.16 8.32
N GLY A 132 5.56 1.24 9.17
CA GLY A 132 4.68 0.44 10.02
C GLY A 132 3.75 1.31 10.87
N LEU A 133 4.28 2.42 11.39
CA LEU A 133 3.49 3.38 12.14
C LEU A 133 2.53 4.18 11.24
N ALA A 134 2.99 4.64 10.08
CA ALA A 134 2.19 5.41 9.13
C ALA A 134 1.00 4.60 8.60
N TRP A 135 1.21 3.37 8.12
CA TRP A 135 0.15 2.51 7.59
C TRP A 135 -0.93 2.20 8.64
N ALA A 136 -0.53 1.99 9.90
CA ALA A 136 -1.47 1.76 10.98
C ALA A 136 -2.34 2.99 11.31
N LEU A 137 -1.89 4.20 10.96
CA LEU A 137 -2.56 5.46 11.31
C LEU A 137 -3.44 6.02 10.20
N LEU A 138 -2.94 6.04 8.95
CA LEU A 138 -3.45 6.91 7.89
C LEU A 138 -4.92 6.67 7.55
N ALA A 139 -5.35 5.40 7.38
CA ALA A 139 -6.74 5.07 7.08
C ALA A 139 -7.68 5.44 8.24
N GLY A 140 -7.30 5.11 9.48
CA GLY A 140 -8.05 5.45 10.68
C GLY A 140 -8.13 6.96 10.93
N TYR A 141 -7.08 7.68 10.56
CA TYR A 141 -7.04 9.15 10.65
C TYR A 141 -8.02 9.79 9.68
N ALA A 142 -7.98 9.38 8.39
CA ALA A 142 -8.89 9.85 7.36
C ALA A 142 -10.36 9.61 7.75
N ARG A 143 -10.66 8.41 8.29
CA ARG A 143 -11.99 8.05 8.77
C ARG A 143 -12.50 8.98 9.88
N ARG A 144 -11.63 9.34 10.85
CA ARG A 144 -11.99 10.22 11.98
C ARG A 144 -12.26 11.67 11.59
N MET A 145 -11.69 12.12 10.47
CA MET A 145 -11.89 13.48 9.98
C MET A 145 -13.22 13.70 9.23
N ALA A 146 -13.92 12.62 8.89
CA ALA A 146 -15.11 12.68 8.06
C ALA A 146 -16.37 12.23 8.80
N PRO A 147 -17.54 12.83 8.48
CA PRO A 147 -18.85 12.34 8.92
C PRO A 147 -19.06 10.89 8.51
N VAL A 148 -19.86 10.13 9.27
CA VAL A 148 -20.06 8.68 9.08
C VAL A 148 -20.36 8.31 7.62
N HIS A 149 -21.25 9.05 6.95
CA HIS A 149 -21.67 8.80 5.56
C HIS A 149 -20.58 9.14 4.51
N LEU A 150 -19.50 9.86 4.88
CA LEU A 150 -18.39 10.24 4.00
C LEU A 150 -17.06 9.55 4.36
N GLN A 151 -17.03 8.69 5.38
CA GLN A 151 -15.80 8.03 5.85
C GLN A 151 -15.09 7.22 4.75
N GLY A 152 -15.88 6.48 3.95
CA GLY A 152 -15.32 5.73 2.81
C GLY A 152 -14.66 6.64 1.77
N LYS A 153 -15.28 7.77 1.46
CA LYS A 153 -14.68 8.77 0.55
C LYS A 153 -13.42 9.39 1.12
N ALA A 154 -13.39 9.69 2.43
CA ALA A 154 -12.21 10.23 3.09
C ALA A 154 -11.02 9.26 3.03
N ILE A 155 -11.26 7.98 3.29
CA ILE A 155 -10.25 6.92 3.17
C ILE A 155 -9.77 6.83 1.72
N ALA A 156 -10.68 6.81 0.74
CA ALA A 156 -10.34 6.73 -0.68
C ALA A 156 -9.46 7.92 -1.12
N VAL A 157 -9.77 9.14 -0.69
CA VAL A 157 -8.96 10.33 -0.97
C VAL A 157 -7.57 10.19 -0.36
N ALA A 158 -7.45 9.78 0.91
CA ALA A 158 -6.15 9.60 1.55
C ALA A 158 -5.32 8.51 0.86
N MET A 159 -5.94 7.35 0.52
CA MET A 159 -5.25 6.21 -0.10
C MET A 159 -4.91 6.44 -1.59
N ALA A 160 -5.48 7.47 -2.24
CA ALA A 160 -5.10 7.86 -3.61
C ALA A 160 -3.60 8.21 -3.74
N GLY A 161 -2.91 8.48 -2.64
CA GLY A 161 -1.46 8.63 -2.61
C GLY A 161 -0.69 7.41 -3.14
N ILE A 162 -1.20 6.18 -2.95
CA ILE A 162 -0.55 4.95 -3.45
C ILE A 162 -0.45 4.96 -4.97
N PRO A 163 -1.57 5.02 -5.73
CA PRO A 163 -1.48 5.00 -7.18
C PRO A 163 -0.72 6.20 -7.75
N VAL A 164 -0.80 7.36 -7.13
CA VAL A 164 -0.02 8.54 -7.55
C VAL A 164 1.47 8.30 -7.34
N ALA A 165 1.88 7.67 -6.23
CA ALA A 165 3.28 7.30 -6.01
C ALA A 165 3.80 6.33 -7.06
N LEU A 166 3.04 5.27 -7.34
CA LEU A 166 3.46 4.23 -8.29
C LEU A 166 3.44 4.71 -9.75
N SER A 167 2.46 5.54 -10.14
CA SER A 167 2.29 5.96 -11.52
C SER A 167 3.11 7.20 -11.90
N LEU A 168 3.32 8.11 -10.98
CA LEU A 168 4.03 9.36 -11.22
C LEU A 168 5.30 9.49 -10.37
N GLY A 169 5.21 9.11 -9.09
CA GLY A 169 6.30 9.27 -8.14
C GLY A 169 7.51 8.42 -8.49
N VAL A 170 7.34 7.12 -8.71
CA VAL A 170 8.44 6.20 -9.03
C VAL A 170 9.08 6.57 -10.37
N PRO A 171 8.34 6.74 -11.49
CA PRO A 171 8.94 7.16 -12.74
C PRO A 171 9.66 8.51 -12.65
N ALA A 172 9.05 9.50 -12.01
CA ALA A 172 9.67 10.82 -11.82
C ALA A 172 10.95 10.74 -10.96
N GLY A 173 10.91 9.94 -9.90
CA GLY A 173 12.07 9.71 -9.03
C GLY A 173 13.18 8.94 -9.73
N THR A 174 12.86 7.95 -10.57
CA THR A 174 13.83 7.23 -11.41
C THR A 174 14.46 8.19 -12.42
N PHE A 175 13.64 8.95 -13.16
CA PHE A 175 14.12 9.95 -14.11
C PHE A 175 15.02 11.01 -13.44
N LEU A 176 14.64 11.50 -12.26
CA LEU A 176 15.43 12.44 -11.48
C LEU A 176 16.78 11.82 -11.06
N GLY A 177 16.75 10.54 -10.67
CA GLY A 177 17.92 9.78 -10.29
C GLY A 177 18.88 9.54 -11.46
N ASP A 178 18.36 9.25 -12.64
CA ASP A 178 19.14 9.08 -13.87
C ASP A 178 19.78 10.40 -14.32
N ALA A 179 19.03 11.51 -14.20
CA ALA A 179 19.50 12.82 -14.66
C ALA A 179 20.49 13.52 -13.70
N LEU A 180 20.26 13.42 -12.39
CA LEU A 180 20.98 14.19 -11.36
C LEU A 180 21.64 13.32 -10.28
N GLY A 181 21.52 12.00 -10.39
CA GLY A 181 21.99 11.04 -9.41
C GLY A 181 20.93 10.61 -8.40
N TRP A 182 20.94 9.34 -8.01
CA TRP A 182 19.97 8.72 -7.13
C TRP A 182 19.81 9.41 -5.75
N ARG A 183 20.90 10.01 -5.26
CA ARG A 183 20.90 10.79 -4.00
C ARG A 183 19.96 11.99 -4.05
N VAL A 184 19.89 12.67 -5.20
CA VAL A 184 19.01 13.83 -5.40
C VAL A 184 17.54 13.41 -5.31
N ALA A 185 17.19 12.24 -5.80
CA ALA A 185 15.82 11.72 -5.67
C ALA A 185 15.41 11.55 -4.19
N PHE A 186 16.29 11.00 -3.34
CA PHE A 186 16.03 10.89 -1.89
C PHE A 186 16.02 12.25 -1.18
N LEU A 187 16.88 13.20 -1.57
CA LEU A 187 16.84 14.57 -1.03
C LEU A 187 15.54 15.30 -1.42
N ALA A 188 15.06 15.12 -2.64
CA ALA A 188 13.77 15.66 -3.06
C ALA A 188 12.63 15.10 -2.20
N MET A 189 12.65 13.80 -1.88
CA MET A 189 11.70 13.20 -0.94
C MET A 189 11.82 13.77 0.47
N THR A 190 13.04 14.02 0.94
CA THR A 190 13.25 14.71 2.24
C THR A 190 12.62 16.10 2.21
N GLY A 191 12.87 16.90 1.18
CA GLY A 191 12.29 18.23 1.02
C GLY A 191 10.75 18.19 1.02
N LEU A 192 10.15 17.26 0.24
CA LEU A 192 8.72 17.07 0.21
C LEU A 192 8.16 16.64 1.58
N THR A 193 8.87 15.79 2.30
CA THR A 193 8.46 15.36 3.65
C THR A 193 8.51 16.51 4.64
N VAL A 194 9.52 17.37 4.58
CA VAL A 194 9.62 18.57 5.42
C VAL A 194 8.45 19.53 5.15
N LEU A 195 8.11 19.77 3.87
CA LEU A 195 6.94 20.57 3.50
C LEU A 195 5.65 19.94 4.03
N LEU A 196 5.53 18.61 3.94
CA LEU A 196 4.38 17.89 4.50
C LEU A 196 4.31 18.02 6.03
N LEU A 197 5.43 17.96 6.76
CA LEU A 197 5.44 18.16 8.22
C LEU A 197 4.87 19.53 8.60
N LEU A 198 5.26 20.58 7.89
CA LEU A 198 4.71 21.93 8.08
C LEU A 198 3.20 21.96 7.77
N TRP A 199 2.79 21.30 6.69
CA TRP A 199 1.38 21.22 6.32
C TRP A 199 0.55 20.45 7.36
N ILE A 200 1.04 19.32 7.88
CA ILE A 200 0.37 18.57 8.95
C ILE A 200 0.21 19.44 10.19
N VAL A 201 1.25 20.17 10.59
CA VAL A 201 1.17 21.07 11.76
C VAL A 201 0.09 22.13 11.56
N ALA A 202 -0.03 22.70 10.35
CA ALA A 202 -0.96 23.78 10.06
C ALA A 202 -2.41 23.31 9.87
N ALA A 203 -2.63 22.22 9.15
CA ALA A 203 -3.97 21.89 8.60
C ALA A 203 -4.60 20.61 9.17
N VAL A 204 -3.82 19.67 9.76
CA VAL A 204 -4.38 18.41 10.22
C VAL A 204 -4.85 18.53 11.66
N PRO A 205 -6.14 18.23 11.97
CA PRO A 205 -6.66 18.28 13.34
C PRO A 205 -6.05 17.17 14.20
N ASP A 206 -5.88 17.42 15.49
CA ASP A 206 -5.38 16.42 16.41
C ASP A 206 -6.51 15.59 17.03
N PHE A 207 -6.26 14.29 17.22
CA PHE A 207 -7.18 13.38 17.87
C PHE A 207 -6.52 12.70 19.06
N PRO A 208 -7.30 12.40 20.13
CA PRO A 208 -6.80 11.63 21.26
C PRO A 208 -6.41 10.21 20.84
N GLY A 209 -5.52 9.60 21.60
CA GLY A 209 -5.21 8.18 21.48
C GLY A 209 -6.40 7.29 21.82
N GLN A 210 -6.28 6.01 21.52
CA GLN A 210 -7.26 4.99 21.92
C GLN A 210 -6.96 4.53 23.35
N GLY A 211 -8.02 4.35 24.17
CA GLY A 211 -7.90 3.63 25.43
C GLY A 211 -7.44 2.18 25.22
N ARG A 212 -6.95 1.54 26.28
CA ARG A 212 -6.59 0.11 26.27
C ARG A 212 -7.87 -0.72 26.10
N GLY A 213 -8.26 -0.98 24.85
CA GLY A 213 -9.36 -1.86 24.50
C GLY A 213 -8.89 -3.31 24.29
N ASP A 214 -9.85 -4.25 24.24
CA ASP A 214 -9.59 -5.68 24.05
C ASP A 214 -8.63 -5.97 22.91
N ARG A 215 -7.57 -6.70 23.20
CA ARG A 215 -6.61 -7.16 22.18
C ARG A 215 -7.30 -8.18 21.27
N PRO A 216 -7.36 -7.96 19.94
CA PRO A 216 -7.96 -8.94 19.04
C PRO A 216 -7.26 -10.29 19.18
N ARG A 217 -8.04 -11.37 19.28
CA ARG A 217 -7.51 -12.74 19.32
C ARG A 217 -7.11 -13.19 17.90
N MET A 218 -5.93 -12.80 17.45
CA MET A 218 -5.44 -13.04 16.08
C MET A 218 -5.58 -14.50 15.63
N LEU A 219 -5.17 -15.47 16.46
CA LEU A 219 -5.26 -16.90 16.11
C LEU A 219 -6.71 -17.37 15.86
N ARG A 220 -7.69 -16.76 16.51
CA ARG A 220 -9.10 -17.06 16.26
C ARG A 220 -9.56 -16.53 14.91
N THR A 221 -9.06 -15.36 14.51
CA THR A 221 -9.38 -14.75 13.21
C THR A 221 -8.89 -15.60 12.03
N LEU A 222 -7.72 -16.27 12.14
CA LEU A 222 -7.21 -17.20 11.12
C LEU A 222 -8.15 -18.39 10.84
N ARG A 223 -8.94 -18.80 11.84
CA ARG A 223 -9.87 -19.93 11.72
C ARG A 223 -11.20 -19.53 11.07
N ILE A 224 -11.44 -18.26 10.83
CA ILE A 224 -12.65 -17.80 10.13
C ILE A 224 -12.57 -18.27 8.68
N PRO A 225 -13.61 -18.97 8.17
CA PRO A 225 -13.66 -19.42 6.78
C PRO A 225 -13.45 -18.24 5.82
N GLY A 226 -12.51 -18.39 4.88
CA GLY A 226 -12.19 -17.37 3.88
C GLY A 226 -11.03 -16.44 4.25
N VAL A 227 -10.71 -16.24 5.52
CA VAL A 227 -9.56 -15.38 5.92
C VAL A 227 -8.24 -16.02 5.48
N SER A 228 -8.00 -17.28 5.83
CA SER A 228 -6.73 -17.95 5.48
C SER A 228 -6.46 -18.03 3.96
N PRO A 229 -7.42 -18.38 3.08
CA PRO A 229 -7.21 -18.32 1.64
C PRO A 229 -6.84 -16.93 1.12
N VAL A 230 -7.48 -15.87 1.62
CA VAL A 230 -7.16 -14.50 1.21
C VAL A 230 -5.75 -14.11 1.66
N LEU A 231 -5.37 -14.45 2.89
CA LEU A 231 -4.03 -14.20 3.42
C LEU A 231 -2.94 -14.98 2.66
N PHE A 232 -3.24 -16.23 2.26
CA PHE A 232 -2.34 -17.02 1.42
C PHE A 232 -2.14 -16.38 0.03
N VAL A 233 -3.23 -15.97 -0.62
CA VAL A 233 -3.17 -15.26 -1.91
C VAL A 233 -2.39 -13.96 -1.76
N THR A 234 -2.59 -13.22 -0.67
CA THR A 234 -1.81 -12.02 -0.36
C THR A 234 -0.33 -12.33 -0.29
N LEU A 235 0.07 -13.32 0.52
CA LEU A 235 1.46 -13.70 0.71
C LEU A 235 2.13 -14.06 -0.63
N VAL A 236 1.53 -14.97 -1.39
CA VAL A 236 2.16 -15.52 -2.59
C VAL A 236 2.12 -14.53 -3.76
N PHE A 237 1.03 -13.79 -3.92
CA PHE A 237 0.93 -12.82 -5.03
C PHE A 237 1.85 -11.61 -4.81
N VAL A 238 1.93 -11.09 -3.58
CA VAL A 238 2.85 -9.99 -3.25
C VAL A 238 4.30 -10.44 -3.38
N LEU A 239 4.63 -11.66 -2.93
CA LEU A 239 5.96 -12.24 -3.11
C LEU A 239 6.32 -12.31 -4.61
N ALA A 240 5.44 -12.86 -5.45
CA ALA A 240 5.66 -12.96 -6.89
C ALA A 240 5.88 -11.58 -7.53
N HIS A 241 5.05 -10.61 -7.18
CA HIS A 241 5.19 -9.24 -7.64
C HIS A 241 6.54 -8.63 -7.22
N THR A 242 6.91 -8.80 -5.94
CA THR A 242 8.12 -8.17 -5.39
C THR A 242 9.40 -8.78 -5.98
N VAL A 243 9.45 -10.08 -6.26
CA VAL A 243 10.60 -10.72 -6.95
C VAL A 243 10.92 -10.00 -8.26
N LEU A 244 9.91 -9.68 -9.06
CA LEU A 244 10.13 -8.96 -10.33
C LEU A 244 10.31 -7.46 -10.11
N TYR A 245 9.46 -6.84 -9.28
CA TYR A 245 9.45 -5.39 -9.13
C TYR A 245 10.72 -4.83 -8.47
N ALA A 246 11.23 -5.52 -7.43
CA ALA A 246 12.42 -5.06 -6.71
C ALA A 246 13.68 -5.04 -7.59
N TYR A 247 13.75 -5.90 -8.59
CA TYR A 247 14.90 -6.07 -9.47
C TYR A 247 14.59 -5.75 -10.94
N ILE A 248 13.50 -5.00 -11.21
CA ILE A 248 13.06 -4.67 -12.56
C ILE A 248 14.13 -3.87 -13.33
N ALA A 249 14.84 -2.97 -12.64
CA ALA A 249 15.90 -2.18 -13.25
C ALA A 249 17.08 -3.07 -13.66
N ALA A 250 17.51 -4.01 -12.80
CA ALA A 250 18.54 -4.99 -13.11
C ALA A 250 18.14 -5.88 -14.28
N TYR A 251 16.89 -6.35 -14.29
CA TYR A 251 16.36 -7.15 -15.41
C TYR A 251 16.39 -6.38 -16.73
N LEU A 252 15.99 -5.11 -16.73
CA LEU A 252 16.00 -4.27 -17.94
C LEU A 252 17.43 -3.90 -18.38
N ASP A 253 18.34 -3.75 -17.43
CA ASP A 253 19.76 -3.47 -17.74
C ASP A 253 20.41 -4.66 -18.45
N ASP A 254 20.18 -5.88 -17.97
CA ASP A 254 20.64 -7.12 -18.60
C ASP A 254 20.08 -7.32 -20.02
N LEU A 255 18.90 -6.75 -20.33
CA LEU A 255 18.32 -6.73 -21.67
C LEU A 255 18.84 -5.57 -22.55
N GLY A 256 19.76 -4.73 -22.04
CA GLY A 256 20.19 -3.51 -22.73
C GLY A 256 19.14 -2.39 -22.77
N LEU A 257 18.11 -2.47 -21.94
CA LEU A 257 17.00 -1.52 -21.84
C LEU A 257 17.07 -0.65 -20.57
N GLY A 258 18.20 -0.60 -19.87
CA GLY A 258 18.38 0.15 -18.62
C GLY A 258 17.94 1.61 -18.74
N GLY A 259 18.29 2.30 -19.83
CA GLY A 259 17.86 3.67 -20.10
C GLY A 259 16.34 3.87 -20.29
N SER A 260 15.57 2.77 -20.42
CA SER A 260 14.10 2.80 -20.56
C SER A 260 13.37 2.46 -19.27
N THR A 261 14.06 2.20 -18.14
CA THR A 261 13.45 1.78 -16.87
C THR A 261 12.36 2.74 -16.41
N GLY A 262 12.60 4.05 -16.49
CA GLY A 262 11.61 5.07 -16.15
C GLY A 262 10.33 4.99 -17.00
N LEU A 263 10.46 4.73 -18.31
CA LEU A 263 9.33 4.59 -19.22
C LEU A 263 8.54 3.28 -18.96
N VAL A 264 9.24 2.18 -18.69
CA VAL A 264 8.61 0.89 -18.33
C VAL A 264 7.81 1.04 -17.02
N LEU A 265 8.39 1.67 -16.01
CA LEU A 265 7.71 1.94 -14.73
C LEU A 265 6.56 2.94 -14.89
N LEU A 266 6.67 3.93 -15.79
CA LEU A 266 5.57 4.84 -16.12
C LEU A 266 4.41 4.09 -16.79
N ALA A 267 4.70 3.22 -17.76
CA ALA A 267 3.69 2.39 -18.44
C ALA A 267 2.98 1.46 -17.43
N PHE A 268 3.73 0.79 -16.55
CA PHE A 268 3.21 0.01 -15.44
C PHE A 268 2.30 0.84 -14.52
N GLY A 269 2.76 2.02 -14.10
CA GLY A 269 2.03 2.90 -13.19
C GLY A 269 0.74 3.44 -13.80
N ALA A 270 0.78 3.91 -15.06
CA ALA A 270 -0.40 4.38 -15.78
C ALA A 270 -1.46 3.27 -15.96
N ALA A 271 -1.01 2.07 -16.31
CA ALA A 271 -1.88 0.89 -16.39
C ALA A 271 -2.45 0.49 -15.03
N SER A 272 -1.67 0.63 -13.95
CA SER A 272 -2.14 0.39 -12.58
C SER A 272 -3.24 1.35 -12.17
N LEU A 273 -3.17 2.64 -12.55
CA LEU A 273 -4.26 3.60 -12.32
C LEU A 273 -5.55 3.18 -13.01
N ALA A 274 -5.46 2.76 -14.28
CA ALA A 274 -6.62 2.23 -15.01
C ALA A 274 -7.21 1.01 -14.30
N SER A 275 -6.37 0.09 -13.82
CA SER A 275 -6.78 -1.09 -13.06
C SER A 275 -7.50 -0.72 -11.75
N ILE A 276 -6.99 0.26 -11.01
CA ILE A 276 -7.61 0.75 -9.77
C ILE A 276 -9.00 1.32 -10.05
N TRP A 277 -9.14 2.11 -11.12
CA TRP A 277 -10.42 2.68 -11.53
C TRP A 277 -11.41 1.57 -11.93
N ILE A 278 -11.00 0.62 -12.78
CA ILE A 278 -11.82 -0.54 -13.19
C ILE A 278 -12.26 -1.35 -11.95
N THR A 279 -11.31 -1.61 -11.05
CA THR A 279 -11.57 -2.33 -9.79
C THR A 279 -12.58 -1.56 -8.93
N GLY A 280 -12.41 -0.26 -8.75
CA GLY A 280 -13.33 0.57 -7.97
C GLY A 280 -14.77 0.53 -8.48
N VAL A 281 -14.95 0.48 -9.80
CA VAL A 281 -16.28 0.39 -10.44
C VAL A 281 -16.89 -1.01 -10.31
N LEU A 282 -16.10 -2.07 -10.48
CA LEU A 282 -16.62 -3.44 -10.65
C LEU A 282 -16.50 -4.33 -9.41
N ILE A 283 -15.81 -3.87 -8.35
CA ILE A 283 -15.47 -4.71 -7.18
C ILE A 283 -16.70 -5.28 -6.45
N HIS A 284 -17.81 -4.54 -6.43
CA HIS A 284 -19.03 -4.99 -5.74
C HIS A 284 -19.55 -6.32 -6.28
N ASP A 285 -19.54 -6.48 -7.61
CA ASP A 285 -20.17 -7.63 -8.26
C ASP A 285 -19.17 -8.67 -8.74
N ARG A 286 -17.89 -8.30 -8.92
CA ARG A 286 -16.93 -9.12 -9.65
C ARG A 286 -15.58 -9.31 -8.93
N LEU A 287 -15.55 -9.23 -7.60
CA LEU A 287 -14.31 -9.33 -6.79
C LEU A 287 -13.45 -10.53 -7.22
N ARG A 288 -14.02 -11.74 -7.26
CA ARG A 288 -13.29 -12.96 -7.69
C ARG A 288 -12.84 -12.89 -9.14
N GLY A 289 -13.73 -12.47 -10.05
CA GLY A 289 -13.40 -12.36 -11.48
C GLY A 289 -12.26 -11.37 -11.72
N LEU A 290 -12.25 -10.24 -11.01
CA LEU A 290 -11.17 -9.25 -11.08
C LEU A 290 -9.85 -9.80 -10.51
N THR A 291 -9.90 -10.54 -9.40
CA THR A 291 -8.69 -11.15 -8.82
C THR A 291 -8.09 -12.19 -9.76
N VAL A 292 -8.92 -13.05 -10.39
CA VAL A 292 -8.46 -14.03 -11.39
C VAL A 292 -7.92 -13.32 -12.63
N ALA A 293 -8.64 -12.33 -13.16
CA ALA A 293 -8.20 -11.55 -14.33
C ALA A 293 -6.85 -10.84 -14.04
N GLY A 294 -6.70 -10.24 -12.85
CA GLY A 294 -5.45 -9.63 -12.42
C GLY A 294 -4.30 -10.63 -12.40
N ALA A 295 -4.51 -11.81 -11.78
CA ALA A 295 -3.48 -12.87 -11.75
C ALA A 295 -3.12 -13.38 -13.16
N LEU A 296 -4.10 -13.55 -14.04
CA LEU A 296 -3.88 -13.96 -15.43
C LEU A 296 -3.12 -12.91 -16.25
N LEU A 297 -3.46 -11.62 -16.08
CA LEU A 297 -2.74 -10.53 -16.74
C LEU A 297 -1.28 -10.48 -16.32
N VAL A 298 -1.00 -10.63 -15.03
CA VAL A 298 0.39 -10.70 -14.53
C VAL A 298 1.10 -11.96 -15.05
N ALA A 299 0.40 -13.10 -15.15
CA ALA A 299 0.98 -14.31 -15.72
C ALA A 299 1.32 -14.14 -17.21
N VAL A 300 0.43 -13.52 -18.00
CA VAL A 300 0.70 -13.21 -19.42
C VAL A 300 1.88 -12.23 -19.53
N ALA A 301 1.94 -11.21 -18.70
CA ALA A 301 3.07 -10.28 -18.67
C ALA A 301 4.39 -11.00 -18.37
N ALA A 302 4.39 -11.85 -17.35
CA ALA A 302 5.57 -12.67 -17.00
C ALA A 302 5.96 -13.63 -18.14
N ALA A 303 4.99 -14.25 -18.82
CA ALA A 303 5.26 -15.11 -19.96
C ALA A 303 5.89 -14.32 -21.13
N LEU A 304 5.40 -13.12 -21.43
CA LEU A 304 6.00 -12.25 -22.45
C LEU A 304 7.44 -11.87 -22.09
N LEU A 305 7.70 -11.51 -20.85
CA LEU A 305 9.05 -11.22 -20.37
C LEU A 305 9.95 -12.46 -20.44
N ALA A 306 9.42 -13.67 -20.16
CA ALA A 306 10.20 -14.90 -20.18
C ALA A 306 10.64 -15.35 -21.58
N VAL A 307 9.80 -15.12 -22.62
CA VAL A 307 10.01 -15.71 -23.96
C VAL A 307 10.20 -14.70 -25.08
N ALA A 308 9.91 -13.43 -24.85
CA ALA A 308 9.90 -12.40 -25.91
C ALA A 308 10.63 -11.10 -25.48
N SER A 309 11.53 -11.21 -24.53
CA SER A 309 12.31 -10.08 -23.97
C SER A 309 13.25 -9.42 -24.99
N ASP A 310 13.60 -10.12 -26.10
CA ASP A 310 14.42 -9.57 -27.20
C ASP A 310 13.70 -8.45 -27.98
N THR A 311 12.38 -8.33 -27.80
CA THR A 311 11.56 -7.33 -28.50
C THR A 311 11.16 -6.22 -27.53
N THR A 312 11.79 -5.06 -27.61
CA THR A 312 11.55 -3.89 -26.74
C THR A 312 10.05 -3.52 -26.65
N ALA A 313 9.30 -3.57 -27.76
CA ALA A 313 7.87 -3.29 -27.76
C ALA A 313 7.08 -4.28 -26.88
N LEU A 314 7.45 -5.56 -26.87
CA LEU A 314 6.78 -6.58 -26.04
C LEU A 314 7.10 -6.41 -24.56
N VAL A 315 8.28 -5.90 -24.21
CA VAL A 315 8.62 -5.53 -22.81
C VAL A 315 7.69 -4.42 -22.32
N HIS A 316 7.41 -3.39 -23.13
CA HIS A 316 6.47 -2.33 -22.76
C HIS A 316 5.02 -2.84 -22.69
N VAL A 317 4.61 -3.71 -23.59
CA VAL A 317 3.29 -4.39 -23.53
C VAL A 317 3.19 -5.21 -22.24
N ALA A 318 4.22 -5.96 -21.89
CA ALA A 318 4.27 -6.73 -20.65
C ALA A 318 4.14 -5.81 -19.42
N ALA A 319 4.81 -4.65 -19.40
CA ALA A 319 4.68 -3.68 -18.33
C ALA A 319 3.24 -3.14 -18.16
N VAL A 320 2.55 -2.86 -19.28
CA VAL A 320 1.13 -2.45 -19.27
C VAL A 320 0.25 -3.57 -18.73
N LEU A 321 0.41 -4.80 -19.19
CA LEU A 321 -0.36 -5.96 -18.72
C LEU A 321 -0.11 -6.22 -17.23
N TRP A 322 1.14 -6.11 -16.78
CA TRP A 322 1.52 -6.24 -15.40
C TRP A 322 0.86 -5.16 -14.53
N GLY A 323 0.90 -3.89 -14.94
CA GLY A 323 0.23 -2.80 -14.26
C GLY A 323 -1.29 -2.98 -14.17
N LEU A 324 -1.93 -3.37 -15.29
CA LEU A 324 -3.36 -3.69 -15.32
C LEU A 324 -3.70 -4.86 -14.39
N GLY A 325 -2.85 -5.88 -14.33
CA GLY A 325 -3.05 -7.05 -13.47
C GLY A 325 -2.83 -6.75 -11.99
N TRP A 326 -1.87 -5.88 -11.65
CA TRP A 326 -1.47 -5.62 -10.27
C TRP A 326 -2.24 -4.49 -9.59
N GLY A 327 -2.55 -3.39 -10.30
CA GLY A 327 -3.02 -2.14 -9.69
C GLY A 327 -4.25 -2.28 -8.79
N GLY A 328 -5.20 -3.15 -9.15
CA GLY A 328 -6.40 -3.41 -8.36
C GLY A 328 -6.22 -4.40 -7.20
N ILE A 329 -5.14 -5.19 -7.19
CA ILE A 329 -4.94 -6.30 -6.25
C ILE A 329 -4.98 -5.87 -4.78
N PRO A 330 -4.32 -4.77 -4.36
CA PRO A 330 -4.39 -4.31 -2.98
C PRO A 330 -5.84 -4.09 -2.50
N THR A 331 -6.64 -3.42 -3.32
CA THR A 331 -8.04 -3.14 -3.00
C THR A 331 -8.89 -4.42 -2.98
N LEU A 332 -8.66 -5.34 -3.92
CA LEU A 332 -9.36 -6.62 -3.99
C LEU A 332 -9.09 -7.48 -2.76
N LEU A 333 -7.82 -7.61 -2.34
CA LEU A 333 -7.44 -8.44 -1.20
C LEU A 333 -7.89 -7.83 0.14
N GLN A 334 -7.77 -6.50 0.30
CA GLN A 334 -8.29 -5.80 1.48
C GLN A 334 -9.81 -5.95 1.61
N THR A 335 -10.51 -5.85 0.49
CA THR A 335 -11.98 -6.06 0.45
C THR A 335 -12.33 -7.50 0.76
N ALA A 336 -11.64 -8.47 0.14
CA ALA A 336 -11.88 -9.90 0.36
C ALA A 336 -11.69 -10.30 1.82
N VAL A 337 -10.61 -9.84 2.46
CA VAL A 337 -10.34 -10.15 3.87
C VAL A 337 -11.34 -9.47 4.81
N GLY A 338 -11.74 -8.24 4.50
CA GLY A 338 -12.76 -7.51 5.26
C GLY A 338 -14.12 -8.19 5.20
N ASP A 339 -14.56 -8.59 4.00
CA ASP A 339 -15.84 -9.30 3.79
C ASP A 339 -15.83 -10.68 4.47
N ALA A 340 -14.72 -11.41 4.41
CA ALA A 340 -14.61 -12.74 5.02
C ALA A 340 -14.58 -12.70 6.54
N SER A 341 -14.05 -11.65 7.16
CA SER A 341 -13.77 -11.60 8.60
C SER A 341 -14.89 -11.01 9.46
N GLY A 342 -15.89 -10.34 8.87
CA GLY A 342 -17.02 -9.77 9.60
C GLY A 342 -16.59 -8.85 10.75
N GLU A 343 -17.03 -9.16 11.97
CA GLU A 343 -16.67 -8.38 13.17
C GLU A 343 -15.17 -8.37 13.49
N SER A 344 -14.41 -9.33 12.97
CA SER A 344 -12.96 -9.44 13.15
C SER A 344 -12.17 -8.70 12.07
N ALA A 345 -12.79 -7.81 11.29
CA ALA A 345 -12.20 -7.14 10.13
C ALA A 345 -10.89 -6.39 10.47
N ASP A 346 -10.84 -5.68 11.60
CA ASP A 346 -9.63 -4.95 12.01
C ASP A 346 -8.44 -5.89 12.26
N ALA A 347 -8.69 -7.05 12.91
CA ALA A 347 -7.66 -8.06 13.15
C ALA A 347 -7.19 -8.71 11.84
N ALA A 348 -8.11 -9.02 10.94
CA ALA A 348 -7.79 -9.62 9.65
C ALA A 348 -7.02 -8.65 8.74
N GLN A 349 -7.34 -7.35 8.75
CA GLN A 349 -6.60 -6.32 8.05
C GLN A 349 -5.18 -6.16 8.61
N ALA A 350 -5.01 -6.18 9.94
CA ALA A 350 -3.68 -6.14 10.53
C ALA A 350 -2.81 -7.34 10.11
N MET A 351 -3.41 -8.54 10.02
CA MET A 351 -2.74 -9.74 9.52
C MET A 351 -2.38 -9.61 8.05
N LEU A 352 -3.28 -9.07 7.22
CA LEU A 352 -3.03 -8.83 5.80
C LEU A 352 -1.84 -7.90 5.62
N VAL A 353 -1.78 -6.78 6.34
CA VAL A 353 -0.65 -5.82 6.29
C VAL A 353 0.65 -6.48 6.73
N THR A 354 0.63 -7.27 7.79
CA THR A 354 1.82 -7.99 8.26
C THR A 354 2.32 -8.98 7.22
N LEU A 355 1.42 -9.80 6.63
CA LEU A 355 1.78 -10.78 5.60
C LEU A 355 2.20 -10.11 4.28
N TRP A 356 1.60 -8.97 3.94
CA TRP A 356 2.02 -8.14 2.80
C TRP A 356 3.49 -7.76 2.92
N ASN A 357 3.88 -7.20 4.07
CA ASN A 357 5.26 -6.79 4.32
C ASN A 357 6.22 -8.00 4.45
N ALA A 358 5.76 -9.10 5.06
CA ALA A 358 6.53 -10.34 5.08
C ALA A 358 6.77 -10.90 3.67
N ALA A 359 5.77 -10.83 2.80
CA ALA A 359 5.89 -11.24 1.40
C ALA A 359 6.85 -10.34 0.61
N MET A 360 6.83 -9.03 0.86
CA MET A 360 7.78 -8.09 0.27
C MET A 360 9.21 -8.39 0.72
N ALA A 361 9.42 -8.61 2.02
CA ALA A 361 10.73 -8.99 2.54
C ALA A 361 11.23 -10.31 1.93
N ALA A 362 10.37 -11.32 1.89
CA ALA A 362 10.69 -12.60 1.27
C ALA A 362 10.94 -12.47 -0.23
N GLY A 363 10.16 -11.65 -0.93
CA GLY A 363 10.31 -11.38 -2.37
C GLY A 363 11.64 -10.71 -2.70
N GLY A 364 12.08 -9.75 -1.90
CA GLY A 364 13.39 -9.13 -2.04
C GLY A 364 14.54 -10.11 -1.81
N LEU A 365 14.44 -10.95 -0.75
CA LEU A 365 15.44 -11.99 -0.47
C LEU A 365 15.50 -13.05 -1.59
N VAL A 366 14.35 -13.58 -1.98
CA VAL A 366 14.27 -14.60 -3.04
C VAL A 366 14.74 -14.03 -4.37
N GLY A 367 14.34 -12.78 -4.71
CA GLY A 367 14.78 -12.11 -5.92
C GLY A 367 16.30 -11.92 -5.96
N GLY A 368 16.93 -11.51 -4.84
CA GLY A 368 18.38 -11.42 -4.74
C GLY A 368 19.08 -12.76 -4.93
N LEU A 369 18.59 -13.81 -4.26
CA LEU A 369 19.13 -15.17 -4.44
C LEU A 369 19.00 -15.67 -5.88
N LEU A 370 17.85 -15.40 -6.52
CA LEU A 370 17.63 -15.76 -7.93
C LEU A 370 18.59 -15.01 -8.85
N LEU A 371 18.80 -13.69 -8.61
CA LEU A 371 19.72 -12.87 -9.37
C LEU A 371 21.15 -13.43 -9.31
N ASP A 372 21.62 -13.72 -8.10
CA ASP A 372 22.99 -14.21 -7.87
C ASP A 372 23.22 -15.64 -8.39
N THR A 373 22.17 -16.51 -8.41
CA THR A 373 22.34 -17.93 -8.77
C THR A 373 21.94 -18.26 -10.20
N PHE A 374 20.88 -17.63 -10.71
CA PHE A 374 20.26 -17.96 -11.99
C PHE A 374 20.17 -16.77 -12.96
N GLY A 375 20.56 -15.57 -12.50
CA GLY A 375 20.43 -14.34 -13.26
C GLY A 375 19.00 -13.79 -13.32
N SER A 376 18.86 -12.60 -13.87
CA SER A 376 17.59 -11.84 -13.91
C SER A 376 16.50 -12.51 -14.75
N THR A 377 16.88 -13.32 -15.76
CA THR A 377 15.93 -14.05 -16.62
C THR A 377 15.10 -15.08 -15.87
N SER A 378 15.49 -15.46 -14.64
CA SER A 378 14.74 -16.35 -13.76
C SER A 378 13.48 -15.70 -13.15
N PHE A 379 13.41 -14.38 -13.06
CA PHE A 379 12.30 -13.68 -12.40
C PHE A 379 10.95 -13.94 -13.06
N PRO A 380 10.77 -13.79 -14.38
CA PRO A 380 9.49 -14.06 -15.01
C PRO A 380 9.01 -15.50 -14.81
N TRP A 381 9.90 -16.49 -14.88
CA TRP A 381 9.56 -17.88 -14.63
C TRP A 381 9.13 -18.14 -13.18
N THR A 382 9.80 -17.50 -12.23
CA THR A 382 9.43 -17.59 -10.81
C THR A 382 8.04 -16.99 -10.57
N VAL A 383 7.73 -15.83 -11.19
CA VAL A 383 6.40 -15.22 -11.12
C VAL A 383 5.34 -16.18 -11.66
N LEU A 384 5.56 -16.78 -12.82
CA LEU A 384 4.64 -17.77 -13.41
C LEU A 384 4.38 -18.94 -12.45
N LEU A 385 5.44 -19.51 -11.86
CA LEU A 385 5.31 -20.62 -10.93
C LEU A 385 4.49 -20.24 -9.68
N LEU A 386 4.75 -19.05 -9.11
CA LEU A 386 4.05 -18.57 -7.92
C LEU A 386 2.58 -18.21 -8.19
N LEU A 387 2.23 -17.80 -9.41
CA LEU A 387 0.85 -17.49 -9.74
C LEU A 387 -0.05 -18.72 -9.90
N LEU A 388 0.50 -19.91 -10.14
CA LEU A 388 -0.29 -21.14 -10.22
C LEU A 388 -1.11 -21.41 -8.94
N PRO A 389 -0.51 -21.47 -7.73
CA PRO A 389 -1.27 -21.66 -6.51
C PRO A 389 -2.19 -20.46 -6.19
N VAL A 390 -1.82 -19.22 -6.56
CA VAL A 390 -2.69 -18.05 -6.41
C VAL A 390 -4.01 -18.26 -7.17
N ILE A 391 -3.93 -18.56 -8.46
CA ILE A 391 -5.10 -18.79 -9.32
C ILE A 391 -5.91 -19.99 -8.78
N ALA A 392 -5.24 -21.08 -8.44
CA ALA A 392 -5.91 -22.25 -7.89
C ALA A 392 -6.71 -21.92 -6.62
N VAL A 393 -6.11 -21.23 -5.65
CA VAL A 393 -6.79 -20.87 -4.41
C VAL A 393 -7.96 -19.92 -4.64
N VAL A 394 -7.82 -18.89 -5.51
CA VAL A 394 -8.91 -17.97 -5.84
C VAL A 394 -10.09 -18.71 -6.50
N LEU A 395 -9.81 -19.70 -7.32
CA LEU A 395 -10.84 -20.54 -7.96
C LEU A 395 -11.51 -21.50 -6.98
N TYR A 396 -10.76 -22.09 -6.04
CA TYR A 396 -11.29 -23.04 -5.05
C TYR A 396 -12.03 -22.34 -3.91
N ALA A 397 -11.55 -21.20 -3.40
CA ALA A 397 -12.12 -20.48 -2.27
C ALA A 397 -13.42 -19.72 -2.61
N ARG A 398 -14.20 -20.24 -3.53
CA ARG A 398 -15.45 -19.62 -4.04
C ARG A 398 -16.59 -19.57 -3.02
N GLY A 399 -16.56 -20.41 -2.00
CA GLY A 399 -17.55 -20.43 -0.93
C GLY A 399 -17.23 -19.50 0.23
N ALA A 400 -15.95 -19.15 0.41
CA ALA A 400 -15.50 -18.30 1.49
C ALA A 400 -14.17 -17.63 1.08
N GLY A 401 -14.06 -16.31 1.20
CA GLY A 401 -12.90 -15.51 0.82
C GLY A 401 -13.02 -14.86 -0.56
N PHE A 402 -13.35 -15.61 -1.62
CA PHE A 402 -13.54 -15.09 -2.99
C PHE A 402 -14.91 -15.50 -3.55
N PRO A 403 -16.05 -15.02 -3.02
CA PRO A 403 -17.38 -15.40 -3.51
C PRO A 403 -17.60 -14.91 -4.94
N ALA A 404 -18.37 -15.69 -5.74
CA ALA A 404 -18.68 -15.34 -7.13
C ALA A 404 -19.60 -14.11 -7.25
N ARG A 405 -20.50 -13.94 -6.28
CA ARG A 405 -21.35 -12.74 -6.05
C ARG A 405 -21.34 -12.44 -4.56
N ARG A 406 -21.27 -11.16 -4.19
CA ARG A 406 -21.57 -10.77 -2.82
C ARG A 406 -23.04 -11.10 -2.53
N VAL A 407 -23.26 -11.92 -1.51
CA VAL A 407 -24.60 -12.06 -0.96
C VAL A 407 -24.87 -10.73 -0.27
N SER A 408 -25.76 -9.91 -0.85
CA SER A 408 -26.26 -8.71 -0.18
C SER A 408 -26.87 -9.19 1.13
N GLY A 409 -26.19 -8.93 2.25
CA GLY A 409 -26.65 -9.28 3.57
C GLY A 409 -28.05 -8.73 3.75
N SER A 410 -28.97 -9.61 4.13
CA SER A 410 -30.27 -9.23 4.66
C SER A 410 -30.10 -8.10 5.66
N ARG A 411 -30.85 -7.06 5.42
CA ARG A 411 -30.99 -5.86 6.26
C ARG A 411 -31.34 -6.20 7.69
#